data_48bac6ec8f71d40f9ef8f7cac631d9af
#
_entry.id   48bac6ec8f71d40f9ef8f7cac631d9af
#
_cell.length_a   1.000
_cell.length_b   1.000
_cell.length_c   1.000
_cell.angle_alpha   90.00
_cell.angle_beta   90.00
_cell.angle_gamma   90.00
#
_symmetry.space_group_name_H-M   'P 1'
#
loop_
_entity.id
_entity.type
_entity.pdbx_description
1 polymer ?
#
loop_
_entity_poly.entity_id
_entity_poly.type
_entity_poly.pdbx_seq_one_letter_code
_entity_poly.pdbx_strand_id
1 'polypeptide(L)'
;MLSTSGSTGSKKFVKISYENIYENTKSIIKFLNINQNHKTITTMPPFYTYGLSIINTHLYEGASIVVTDLRAIEKNFWKLMLDEKVLSFGGVPFFFEILKKIKFDQMYLPSLKYFTQAGGALKKDLIKYFQLNTPI
;
A
#
# COMPACT_ATOMS: atom_id res chain seq x y z
N MET A 1 -4.15 -12.14 -16.88
CA MET A 1 -3.97 -13.24 -15.90
C MET A 1 -3.01 -12.75 -14.83
N LEU A 2 -3.35 -12.97 -13.56
CA LEU A 2 -2.48 -12.63 -12.44
C LEU A 2 -1.87 -13.91 -11.85
N SER A 3 -0.59 -13.86 -11.48
CA SER A 3 0.07 -14.99 -10.83
C SER A 3 -0.25 -15.01 -9.33
N THR A 4 -0.52 -16.20 -8.79
CA THR A 4 -0.59 -16.40 -7.34
C THR A 4 0.77 -16.89 -6.84
N SER A 5 1.16 -16.46 -5.63
CA SER A 5 2.32 -17.04 -4.93
C SER A 5 1.95 -18.43 -4.46
N GLY A 6 2.13 -19.44 -5.34
CA GLY A 6 1.86 -20.83 -4.99
C GLY A 6 2.93 -21.35 -4.04
N SER A 7 2.52 -21.80 -2.86
CA SER A 7 3.38 -22.51 -1.88
C SER A 7 3.92 -23.86 -2.41
N THR A 8 3.50 -24.29 -3.57
CA THR A 8 3.77 -25.61 -4.17
C THR A 8 4.69 -25.57 -5.39
N GLY A 9 5.46 -24.50 -5.59
CA GLY A 9 6.51 -24.43 -6.65
C GLY A 9 6.02 -24.22 -8.08
N SER A 10 4.76 -24.44 -8.42
CA SER A 10 4.21 -24.15 -9.75
C SER A 10 3.45 -22.81 -9.72
N LYS A 11 3.82 -21.88 -10.61
CA LYS A 11 3.09 -20.61 -10.78
C LYS A 11 1.69 -20.91 -11.29
N LYS A 12 0.69 -20.69 -10.45
CA LYS A 12 -0.72 -20.75 -10.87
C LYS A 12 -1.14 -19.37 -11.35
N PHE A 13 -1.87 -19.32 -12.45
CA PHE A 13 -2.43 -18.08 -12.99
C PHE A 13 -3.94 -18.06 -12.80
N VAL A 14 -4.46 -16.95 -12.31
CA VAL A 14 -5.91 -16.72 -12.20
C VAL A 14 -6.35 -15.88 -13.39
N LYS A 15 -7.38 -16.36 -14.10
CA LYS A 15 -8.02 -15.60 -15.18
C LYS A 15 -8.96 -14.59 -14.54
N ILE A 16 -8.74 -13.32 -14.80
CA ILE A 16 -9.55 -12.20 -14.28
C ILE A 16 -10.07 -11.43 -15.49
N SER A 17 -11.36 -11.09 -15.49
CA SER A 17 -11.97 -10.23 -16.49
C SER A 17 -11.65 -8.75 -16.24
N TYR A 18 -11.82 -7.91 -17.25
CA TYR A 18 -11.76 -6.45 -17.08
C TYR A 18 -12.84 -5.95 -16.13
N GLU A 19 -14.01 -6.54 -16.18
CA GLU A 19 -15.13 -6.25 -15.27
C GLU A 19 -14.74 -6.50 -13.80
N ASN A 20 -14.09 -7.63 -13.50
CA ASN A 20 -13.62 -7.91 -12.15
C ASN A 20 -12.62 -6.86 -11.65
N ILE A 21 -11.70 -6.42 -12.52
CA ILE A 21 -10.73 -5.37 -12.17
C ILE A 21 -11.46 -4.04 -11.93
N TYR A 22 -12.39 -3.69 -12.79
CA TYR A 22 -13.16 -2.44 -12.72
C TYR A 22 -13.98 -2.37 -11.43
N GLU A 23 -14.79 -3.40 -11.11
CA GLU A 23 -15.62 -3.42 -9.92
C GLU A 23 -14.80 -3.49 -8.62
N ASN A 24 -13.68 -4.21 -8.62
CA ASN A 24 -12.75 -4.20 -7.50
C ASN A 24 -12.15 -2.80 -7.29
N THR A 25 -11.74 -2.14 -8.37
CA THR A 25 -11.19 -0.78 -8.33
C THR A 25 -12.18 0.19 -7.71
N LYS A 26 -13.42 0.21 -8.19
CA LYS A 26 -14.50 1.07 -7.65
C LYS A 26 -14.79 0.78 -6.17
N SER A 27 -14.83 -0.48 -5.79
CA SER A 27 -15.07 -0.88 -4.41
C SER A 27 -13.99 -0.38 -3.46
N ILE A 28 -12.71 -0.48 -3.86
CA ILE A 28 -11.58 0.04 -3.06
C ILE A 28 -11.63 1.57 -2.99
N ILE A 29 -11.88 2.25 -4.10
CA ILE A 29 -12.01 3.71 -4.15
C ILE A 29 -13.07 4.18 -3.16
N LYS A 30 -14.25 3.57 -3.21
CA LYS A 30 -15.35 3.89 -2.29
C LYS A 30 -14.98 3.63 -0.83
N PHE A 31 -14.34 2.50 -0.55
CA PHE A 31 -13.96 2.11 0.81
C PHE A 31 -12.90 3.05 1.42
N LEU A 32 -11.88 3.41 0.65
CA LEU A 32 -10.78 4.26 1.07
C LEU A 32 -11.03 5.76 0.84
N ASN A 33 -12.17 6.10 0.23
CA ASN A 33 -12.54 7.48 -0.15
C ASN A 33 -11.45 8.16 -0.99
N ILE A 34 -10.89 7.42 -1.98
CA ILE A 34 -9.87 7.95 -2.87
C ILE A 34 -10.50 8.95 -3.83
N ASN A 35 -9.83 10.06 -4.08
CA ASN A 35 -10.26 11.10 -5.01
C ASN A 35 -9.04 11.72 -5.72
N GLN A 36 -9.26 12.59 -6.67
CA GLN A 36 -8.23 13.24 -7.51
C GLN A 36 -7.13 13.97 -6.72
N ASN A 37 -7.39 14.38 -5.47
CA ASN A 37 -6.41 15.06 -4.63
C ASN A 37 -5.55 14.09 -3.80
N HIS A 38 -5.80 12.78 -3.92
CA HIS A 38 -4.99 11.77 -3.24
C HIS A 38 -3.61 11.66 -3.88
N LYS A 39 -2.62 11.44 -3.03
CA LYS A 39 -1.27 11.06 -3.44
C LYS A 39 -0.80 9.88 -2.60
N THR A 40 -0.52 8.77 -3.25
CA THR A 40 0.03 7.58 -2.60
C THR A 40 1.48 7.34 -3.00
N ILE A 41 2.20 6.57 -2.21
CA ILE A 41 3.51 6.03 -2.58
C ILE A 41 3.45 4.51 -2.62
N THR A 42 4.10 3.92 -3.59
CA THR A 42 4.19 2.47 -3.70
C THR A 42 5.57 1.99 -4.11
N THR A 43 6.03 0.93 -3.47
CA THR A 43 7.17 0.10 -3.87
C THR A 43 6.70 -1.26 -4.40
N MET A 44 5.37 -1.47 -4.48
CA MET A 44 4.79 -2.73 -4.91
C MET A 44 4.88 -2.87 -6.43
N PRO A 45 5.42 -3.99 -6.95
CA PRO A 45 5.47 -4.23 -8.38
C PRO A 45 4.06 -4.29 -9.00
N PRO A 46 3.86 -3.75 -10.22
CA PRO A 46 2.55 -3.75 -10.88
C PRO A 46 2.03 -5.14 -11.27
N PHE A 47 2.91 -6.15 -11.35
CA PHE A 47 2.51 -7.54 -11.59
C PHE A 47 2.00 -8.25 -10.33
N TYR A 48 2.14 -7.64 -9.16
CA TYR A 48 1.57 -8.12 -7.91
C TYR A 48 0.18 -7.54 -7.72
N THR A 49 -0.80 -8.38 -7.40
CA THR A 49 -2.24 -7.99 -7.33
C THR A 49 -2.47 -6.75 -6.48
N TYR A 50 -1.81 -6.65 -5.34
CA TYR A 50 -1.95 -5.52 -4.45
C TYR A 50 -1.34 -4.24 -5.04
N GLY A 51 -0.15 -4.33 -5.65
CA GLY A 51 0.45 -3.20 -6.37
C GLY A 51 -0.42 -2.71 -7.51
N LEU A 52 -0.96 -3.64 -8.29
CA LEU A 52 -1.89 -3.33 -9.38
C LEU A 52 -3.16 -2.62 -8.87
N SER A 53 -3.72 -3.04 -7.73
CA SER A 53 -4.90 -2.38 -7.17
C SER A 53 -4.62 -0.95 -6.70
N ILE A 54 -3.44 -0.68 -6.13
CA ILE A 54 -3.02 0.68 -5.78
C ILE A 54 -2.94 1.55 -7.04
N ILE A 55 -2.32 1.04 -8.10
CA ILE A 55 -2.18 1.77 -9.38
C ILE A 55 -3.56 2.04 -9.99
N ASN A 56 -4.38 1.01 -10.14
CA ASN A 56 -5.69 1.14 -10.79
C ASN A 56 -6.59 2.13 -10.05
N THR A 57 -6.64 2.07 -8.71
CA THR A 57 -7.52 2.95 -7.92
C THR A 57 -7.14 4.41 -8.04
N HIS A 58 -5.85 4.72 -7.98
CA HIS A 58 -5.39 6.11 -8.06
C HIS A 58 -5.48 6.66 -9.48
N LEU A 59 -5.09 5.88 -10.49
CA LEU A 59 -5.21 6.33 -11.89
C LEU A 59 -6.67 6.50 -12.31
N TYR A 60 -7.57 5.64 -11.85
CA TYR A 60 -9.00 5.74 -12.15
C TYR A 60 -9.60 7.06 -11.65
N GLU A 61 -9.21 7.52 -10.48
CA GLU A 61 -9.67 8.79 -9.88
C GLU A 61 -8.86 10.02 -10.33
N GLY A 62 -7.88 9.87 -11.21
CA GLY A 62 -6.98 10.96 -11.57
C GLY A 62 -6.06 11.41 -10.43
N ALA A 63 -5.86 10.56 -9.43
CA ALA A 63 -4.98 10.78 -8.29
C ALA A 63 -3.51 10.53 -8.65
N SER A 64 -2.59 10.98 -7.80
CA SER A 64 -1.15 10.86 -8.02
C SER A 64 -0.55 9.64 -7.34
N ILE A 65 0.46 9.06 -8.00
CA ILE A 65 1.23 7.94 -7.46
C ILE A 65 2.72 8.29 -7.51
N VAL A 66 3.39 8.23 -6.37
CA VAL A 66 4.85 8.28 -6.28
C VAL A 66 5.36 6.85 -6.39
N VAL A 67 6.08 6.56 -7.46
CA VAL A 67 6.71 5.24 -7.68
C VAL A 67 8.17 5.35 -7.31
N THR A 68 8.66 4.44 -6.47
CA THR A 68 10.03 4.44 -6.00
C THR A 68 10.52 3.02 -5.74
N ASP A 69 11.81 2.79 -5.85
CA ASP A 69 12.52 1.58 -5.46
C ASP A 69 13.22 1.72 -4.10
N LEU A 70 13.12 2.89 -3.46
CA LEU A 70 13.62 3.12 -2.12
C LEU A 70 12.91 2.22 -1.10
N ARG A 71 13.66 1.68 -0.15
CA ARG A 71 13.12 0.79 0.87
C ARG A 71 12.71 1.57 2.13
N ALA A 72 11.71 1.08 2.85
CA ALA A 72 11.24 1.71 4.09
C ALA A 72 12.28 1.88 5.19
N ILE A 73 13.39 1.12 5.14
CA ILE A 73 14.52 1.29 6.07
C ILE A 73 15.41 2.49 5.72
N GLU A 74 15.25 3.08 4.54
CA GLU A 74 16.07 4.18 4.04
C GLU A 74 15.46 5.53 4.42
N LYS A 75 16.26 6.42 4.99
CA LYS A 75 15.80 7.77 5.34
C LYS A 75 15.24 8.54 4.16
N ASN A 76 15.79 8.30 2.96
CA ASN A 76 15.35 8.96 1.73
C ASN A 76 13.93 8.58 1.33
N PHE A 77 13.44 7.38 1.67
CA PHE A 77 12.04 7.01 1.47
C PHE A 77 11.10 7.93 2.26
N TRP A 78 11.39 8.15 3.52
CA TRP A 78 10.58 9.01 4.40
C TRP A 78 10.68 10.49 4.05
N LYS A 79 11.89 10.92 3.63
CA LYS A 79 12.09 12.26 3.09
C LYS A 79 11.24 12.48 1.84
N LEU A 80 11.23 11.53 0.91
CA LEU A 80 10.39 11.56 -0.29
C LEU A 80 8.90 11.64 0.06
N MET A 81 8.43 10.84 1.03
CA MET A 81 7.05 10.90 1.50
C MET A 81 6.68 12.28 2.05
N LEU A 82 7.58 12.92 2.78
CA LEU A 82 7.37 14.24 3.35
C LEU A 82 7.36 15.32 2.25
N ASP A 83 8.37 15.34 1.38
CA ASP A 83 8.54 16.32 0.30
C ASP A 83 7.35 16.27 -0.68
N GLU A 84 6.89 15.06 -1.02
CA GLU A 84 5.76 14.81 -1.92
C GLU A 84 4.39 14.96 -1.24
N LYS A 85 4.35 15.19 0.08
CA LYS A 85 3.11 15.29 0.87
C LYS A 85 2.20 14.06 0.65
N VAL A 86 2.79 12.88 0.74
CA VAL A 86 2.08 11.62 0.53
C VAL A 86 0.98 11.44 1.57
N LEU A 87 -0.24 11.10 1.11
CA LEU A 87 -1.40 10.88 1.97
C LEU A 87 -1.58 9.43 2.42
N SER A 88 -1.07 8.48 1.65
CA SER A 88 -1.23 7.07 1.98
C SER A 88 -0.10 6.21 1.44
N PHE A 89 0.06 5.04 2.04
CA PHE A 89 0.90 3.97 1.51
C PHE A 89 0.29 2.60 1.80
N GLY A 90 0.77 1.58 1.10
CA GLY A 90 0.38 0.20 1.34
C GLY A 90 1.58 -0.71 1.57
N GLY A 91 1.41 -1.73 2.41
CA GLY A 91 2.47 -2.70 2.70
C GLY A 91 1.95 -4.11 2.94
N VAL A 92 2.85 -5.08 2.79
CA VAL A 92 2.64 -6.46 3.22
C VAL A 92 3.05 -6.62 4.69
N PRO A 93 2.67 -7.72 5.40
CA PRO A 93 2.97 -7.87 6.84
C PRO A 93 4.41 -7.59 7.23
N PHE A 94 5.37 -8.06 6.43
CA PHE A 94 6.80 -7.81 6.68
C PHE A 94 7.17 -6.32 6.66
N PHE A 95 6.51 -5.53 5.83
CA PHE A 95 6.70 -4.07 5.79
C PHE A 95 6.33 -3.45 7.14
N PHE A 96 5.25 -3.90 7.77
CA PHE A 96 4.83 -3.41 9.09
C PHE A 96 5.78 -3.83 10.22
N GLU A 97 6.42 -4.99 10.11
CA GLU A 97 7.49 -5.37 11.04
C GLU A 97 8.70 -4.41 10.93
N ILE A 98 9.04 -3.98 9.72
CA ILE A 98 10.07 -2.97 9.49
C ILE A 98 9.64 -1.63 10.09
N LEU A 99 8.41 -1.17 9.86
CA LEU A 99 7.90 0.09 10.40
C LEU A 99 8.04 0.16 11.92
N LYS A 100 7.69 -0.91 12.62
CA LYS A 100 7.86 -1.01 14.08
C LYS A 100 9.34 -0.90 14.47
N LYS A 101 10.24 -1.58 13.76
CA LYS A 101 11.69 -1.55 14.04
C LYS A 101 12.31 -0.17 13.89
N ILE A 102 11.87 0.60 12.89
CA ILE A 102 12.38 1.96 12.62
C ILE A 102 11.65 3.04 13.43
N LYS A 103 10.76 2.65 14.35
CA LYS A 103 9.98 3.57 15.20
C LYS A 103 9.16 4.55 14.36
N PHE A 104 8.40 4.02 13.41
CA PHE A 104 7.53 4.80 12.52
C PHE A 104 6.56 5.73 13.28
N ASP A 105 6.08 5.29 14.43
CA ASP A 105 5.23 6.06 15.34
C ASP A 105 5.84 7.38 15.83
N GLN A 106 7.16 7.53 15.73
CA GLN A 106 7.90 8.76 16.11
C GLN A 106 8.20 9.66 14.91
N MET A 107 7.78 9.29 13.70
CA MET A 107 8.05 10.07 12.51
C MET A 107 7.02 11.18 12.32
N TYR A 108 7.50 12.35 11.90
CA TYR A 108 6.63 13.47 11.54
C TYR A 108 6.23 13.39 10.07
N LEU A 109 5.00 12.94 9.80
CA LEU A 109 4.42 12.80 8.46
C LEU A 109 3.03 13.47 8.42
N PRO A 110 2.96 14.80 8.44
CA PRO A 110 1.72 15.55 8.67
C PRO A 110 0.69 15.38 7.55
N SER A 111 1.08 14.94 6.37
CA SER A 111 0.16 14.68 5.26
C SER A 111 -0.43 13.28 5.27
N LEU A 112 0.18 12.33 5.99
CA LEU A 112 -0.26 10.96 6.01
C LEU A 112 -1.60 10.82 6.72
N LYS A 113 -2.58 10.21 6.04
CA LYS A 113 -3.95 10.01 6.56
C LYS A 113 -4.25 8.57 6.91
N TYR A 114 -3.71 7.63 6.15
CA TYR A 114 -3.91 6.21 6.40
C TYR A 114 -2.83 5.37 5.73
N PHE A 115 -2.75 4.13 6.14
CA PHE A 115 -1.99 3.10 5.44
C PHE A 115 -2.81 1.80 5.38
N THR A 116 -2.55 1.00 4.37
CA THR A 116 -3.28 -0.24 4.11
C THR A 116 -2.36 -1.44 4.17
N GLN A 117 -2.92 -2.59 4.52
CA GLN A 117 -2.20 -3.86 4.58
C GLN A 117 -2.92 -4.93 3.78
N ALA A 118 -2.17 -5.68 2.99
CA ALA A 118 -2.66 -6.85 2.27
C ALA A 118 -1.55 -7.90 2.08
N GLY A 119 -1.91 -9.05 1.51
CA GLY A 119 -0.94 -10.10 1.17
C GLY A 119 -0.64 -11.09 2.30
N GLY A 120 -1.36 -11.03 3.41
CA GLY A 120 -1.24 -11.97 4.53
C GLY A 120 -1.84 -11.44 5.82
N ALA A 121 -1.93 -12.27 6.84
CA ALA A 121 -2.43 -11.86 8.14
C ALA A 121 -1.37 -11.05 8.90
N LEU A 122 -1.76 -9.90 9.44
CA LEU A 122 -0.93 -9.12 10.34
C LEU A 122 -1.03 -9.71 11.76
N LYS A 123 0.09 -9.81 12.47
CA LYS A 123 0.13 -10.32 13.85
C LYS A 123 -0.66 -9.38 14.78
N LYS A 124 -1.40 -9.94 15.73
CA LYS A 124 -2.25 -9.18 16.65
C LYS A 124 -1.49 -8.11 17.45
N ASP A 125 -0.27 -8.39 17.85
CA ASP A 125 0.60 -7.44 18.55
C ASP A 125 1.04 -6.26 17.67
N LEU A 126 1.24 -6.47 16.38
CA LEU A 126 1.49 -5.39 15.42
C LEU A 126 0.25 -4.52 15.21
N ILE A 127 -0.92 -5.15 15.08
CA ILE A 127 -2.19 -4.39 14.97
C ILE A 127 -2.35 -3.48 16.18
N LYS A 128 -2.22 -4.03 17.40
CA LYS A 128 -2.31 -3.24 18.64
C LYS A 128 -1.27 -2.12 18.69
N TYR A 129 -0.02 -2.41 18.28
CA TYR A 129 1.03 -1.41 18.26
C TYR A 129 0.65 -0.20 17.40
N PHE A 130 0.20 -0.42 16.17
CA PHE A 130 -0.17 0.67 15.26
C PHE A 130 -1.45 1.39 15.70
N GLN A 131 -2.44 0.69 16.24
CA GLN A 131 -3.66 1.32 16.77
C GLN A 131 -3.40 2.25 17.96
N LEU A 132 -2.42 1.93 18.81
CA LEU A 132 -2.13 2.70 20.03
C LEU A 132 -1.11 3.82 19.81
N ASN A 133 -0.21 3.67 18.85
CA ASN A 133 0.97 4.54 18.74
C ASN A 133 1.01 5.38 17.46
N THR A 134 0.10 5.17 16.50
CA THR A 134 0.13 5.95 15.27
C THR A 134 -0.97 7.01 15.31
N PRO A 135 -0.62 8.30 15.34
CA PRO A 135 -1.59 9.40 15.31
C PRO A 135 -2.05 9.64 13.86
N ILE A 136 -2.98 8.81 13.39
CA ILE A 136 -3.63 8.98 12.09
C ILE A 136 -5.13 9.00 12.31
#